data_a050e0fc98fb1da457a98c16e351238b
#
_entry.id   a050e0fc98fb1da457a98c16e351238b
#
_cell.length_a   1.000
_cell.length_b   1.000
_cell.length_c   1.000
_cell.angle_alpha   90.00
_cell.angle_beta   90.00
_cell.angle_gamma   90.00
#
_symmetry.space_group_name_H-M   'P 1'
#
loop_
_entity.id
_entity.type
_entity.pdbx_description
1 polymer ?
#
loop_
_entity_poly.entity_id
_entity_poly.type
_entity_poly.pdbx_seq_one_letter_code
_entity_poly.pdbx_strand_id
1 'polypeptide(L)'
;METLRFKGNLTALSPIHHGGSEDYGTTKLILTLPTIIVNPLNGEEEIDNVPAIHGNAIRGYLRRLIMDDFLTLLDYELDSKKVYHFLFTGGILEALDPKDKGAINLTLKKKIRELIPPISLVGSALGNQMVQGKLKVGMADIVCAETKHYLTDYDDYNFSAYNLKGSDFGTRLDDLKEERDDDEQAHQMKYEFETLIRGTKFTHEFILEDCNDVEKSCFRRMFELWKERPYLGGKSSTGYGKVKLDYPEINSLSDDDYLKYVDENKELICNFLDELVKIWK
;
A
#
# COMPACT_ATOMS: atom_id res chain seq x y z
N MET A 1 -8.04 7.13 -24.70
CA MET A 1 -7.60 6.73 -23.34
C MET A 1 -8.53 7.37 -22.34
N GLU A 2 -9.25 6.57 -21.60
CA GLU A 2 -10.11 7.04 -20.51
C GLU A 2 -9.28 7.12 -19.21
N THR A 3 -9.42 8.22 -18.48
CA THR A 3 -8.77 8.40 -17.18
C THR A 3 -9.83 8.74 -16.16
N LEU A 4 -9.98 7.89 -15.14
CA LEU A 4 -10.86 8.12 -14.01
C LEU A 4 -10.01 8.54 -12.80
N ARG A 5 -10.46 9.58 -12.09
CA ARG A 5 -9.81 10.11 -10.89
C ARG A 5 -10.77 10.02 -9.72
N PHE A 6 -10.28 9.54 -8.60
CA PHE A 6 -11.04 9.41 -7.36
C PHE A 6 -10.30 10.12 -6.25
N LYS A 7 -10.71 11.35 -5.97
CA LYS A 7 -10.20 12.10 -4.82
C LYS A 7 -10.92 11.67 -3.55
N GLY A 8 -10.19 11.63 -2.45
CA GLY A 8 -10.76 11.25 -1.17
C GLY A 8 -9.91 11.69 0.02
N ASN A 9 -10.48 11.47 1.18
CA ASN A 9 -9.89 11.82 2.45
C ASN A 9 -9.69 10.60 3.33
N LEU A 10 -8.61 10.62 4.07
CA LEU A 10 -8.30 9.65 5.10
C LEU A 10 -8.28 10.35 6.45
N THR A 11 -8.89 9.76 7.47
CA THR A 11 -8.81 10.29 8.83
C THR A 11 -8.30 9.20 9.76
N ALA A 12 -7.25 9.49 10.50
CA ALA A 12 -6.67 8.59 11.48
C ALA A 12 -7.66 8.33 12.65
N LEU A 13 -8.12 7.10 12.82
CA LEU A 13 -8.94 6.66 13.95
C LEU A 13 -8.10 6.10 15.11
N SER A 14 -6.89 5.63 14.79
CA SER A 14 -5.86 5.29 15.76
C SER A 14 -4.53 5.92 15.33
N PRO A 15 -3.51 6.02 16.22
CA PRO A 15 -2.23 6.57 15.80
C PRO A 15 -1.65 5.80 14.61
N ILE A 16 -1.00 6.50 13.68
CA ILE A 16 -0.41 5.89 12.48
C ILE A 16 1.10 5.93 12.60
N HIS A 17 1.77 4.78 12.52
CA HIS A 17 3.20 4.67 12.34
C HIS A 17 3.51 4.29 10.90
N HIS A 18 4.00 5.25 10.13
CA HIS A 18 4.53 5.02 8.78
C HIS A 18 6.02 5.35 8.79
N GLY A 19 6.86 4.33 9.01
CA GLY A 19 8.29 4.50 9.21
C GLY A 19 8.99 5.09 7.99
N GLY A 20 9.88 6.04 8.25
CA GLY A 20 10.83 6.59 7.30
C GLY A 20 12.06 5.70 7.13
N SER A 21 13.04 6.21 6.40
CA SER A 21 14.35 5.57 6.20
C SER A 21 15.33 5.90 7.31
N GLU A 22 15.04 6.89 8.13
CA GLU A 22 15.93 7.39 9.17
C GLU A 22 15.43 7.00 10.55
N ASP A 23 16.37 6.70 11.42
CA ASP A 23 16.14 6.42 12.84
C ASP A 23 16.97 7.39 13.66
N TYR A 24 16.46 7.81 14.81
CA TYR A 24 17.21 8.62 15.77
C TYR A 24 17.52 7.78 17.01
N GLY A 25 18.74 7.28 17.09
CA GLY A 25 19.14 6.32 18.13
C GLY A 25 18.30 5.05 18.07
N THR A 26 17.52 4.78 19.12
CA THR A 26 16.58 3.65 19.19
C THR A 26 15.16 4.00 18.74
N THR A 27 14.89 5.26 18.42
CA THR A 27 13.57 5.74 18.03
C THR A 27 13.37 5.63 16.51
N LYS A 28 12.33 4.92 16.11
CA LYS A 28 11.90 4.81 14.71
C LYS A 28 11.11 6.06 14.32
N LEU A 29 11.63 6.84 13.38
CA LEU A 29 10.97 8.05 12.91
C LEU A 29 9.88 7.74 11.87
N ILE A 30 8.84 8.59 11.81
CA ILE A 30 7.87 8.55 10.71
C ILE A 30 8.50 9.13 9.44
N LEU A 31 7.94 8.74 8.30
CA LEU A 31 8.32 9.32 7.02
C LEU A 31 7.97 10.80 6.96
N THR A 32 8.96 11.61 6.63
CA THR A 32 8.79 13.02 6.28
C THR A 32 9.40 13.29 4.91
N LEU A 33 8.89 14.29 4.21
CA LEU A 33 9.37 14.70 2.90
C LEU A 33 9.71 16.19 2.91
N PRO A 34 10.83 16.60 2.31
CA PRO A 34 11.13 18.01 2.08
C PRO A 34 9.99 18.63 1.26
N THR A 35 9.39 19.67 1.81
CA THR A 35 8.22 20.35 1.24
C THR A 35 8.45 21.86 1.36
N ILE A 36 8.12 22.60 0.30
CA ILE A 36 8.03 24.07 0.42
C ILE A 36 6.77 24.35 1.24
N ILE A 37 6.93 25.05 2.33
CA ILE A 37 5.85 25.44 3.24
C ILE A 37 5.75 26.95 3.32
N VAL A 38 4.57 27.44 3.71
CA VAL A 38 4.43 28.80 4.19
C VAL A 38 4.47 28.76 5.72
N ASN A 39 5.50 29.34 6.30
CA ASN A 39 5.66 29.34 7.76
C ASN A 39 4.48 30.05 8.43
N PRO A 40 3.70 29.38 9.27
CA PRO A 40 2.49 29.97 9.86
C PRO A 40 2.77 31.12 10.83
N LEU A 41 4.03 31.33 11.25
CA LEU A 41 4.42 32.38 12.19
C LEU A 41 4.78 33.69 11.50
N ASN A 42 5.46 33.62 10.35
CA ASN A 42 5.98 34.81 9.66
C ASN A 42 5.43 34.99 8.24
N GLY A 43 4.78 33.97 7.67
CA GLY A 43 4.23 33.99 6.31
C GLY A 43 5.27 33.86 5.20
N GLU A 44 6.52 33.52 5.52
CA GLU A 44 7.58 33.31 4.53
C GLU A 44 7.61 31.88 4.00
N GLU A 45 8.05 31.73 2.75
CA GLU A 45 8.28 30.41 2.18
C GLU A 45 9.61 29.84 2.67
N GLU A 46 9.58 28.61 3.14
CA GLU A 46 10.78 27.87 3.56
C GLU A 46 10.64 26.37 3.22
N ILE A 47 11.72 25.61 3.35
CA ILE A 47 11.70 24.16 3.18
C ILE A 47 11.70 23.52 4.55
N ASP A 48 10.68 22.68 4.81
CA ASP A 48 10.60 21.88 6.02
C ASP A 48 10.20 20.43 5.69
N ASN A 49 10.43 19.52 6.64
CA ASN A 49 10.13 18.12 6.53
C ASN A 49 8.71 17.82 7.05
N VAL A 50 7.76 17.66 6.12
CA VAL A 50 6.35 17.41 6.42
C VAL A 50 6.05 15.92 6.36
N PRO A 51 5.31 15.35 7.33
CA PRO A 51 4.89 13.94 7.30
C PRO A 51 4.03 13.63 6.10
N ALA A 52 4.24 12.45 5.52
CA ALA A 52 3.42 11.96 4.41
C ALA A 52 3.31 10.43 4.47
N ILE A 53 2.35 9.86 3.73
CA ILE A 53 2.25 8.42 3.54
C ILE A 53 2.48 8.11 2.07
N HIS A 54 3.49 7.28 1.79
CA HIS A 54 3.79 6.91 0.41
C HIS A 54 2.63 6.16 -0.24
N GLY A 55 2.25 6.57 -1.46
CA GLY A 55 1.30 5.84 -2.30
C GLY A 55 1.71 4.38 -2.53
N ASN A 56 3.02 4.09 -2.55
CA ASN A 56 3.51 2.72 -2.66
C ASN A 56 3.18 1.87 -1.43
N ALA A 57 3.11 2.43 -0.24
CA ALA A 57 2.69 1.72 0.97
C ALA A 57 1.20 1.36 0.89
N ILE A 58 0.35 2.31 0.46
CA ILE A 58 -1.07 2.09 0.21
C ILE A 58 -1.26 1.02 -0.87
N ARG A 59 -0.57 1.16 -2.01
CA ARG A 59 -0.62 0.22 -3.13
C ARG A 59 -0.17 -1.18 -2.73
N GLY A 60 0.89 -1.31 -1.93
CA GLY A 60 1.38 -2.58 -1.44
C GLY A 60 0.40 -3.26 -0.47
N TYR A 61 -0.32 -2.48 0.34
CA TYR A 61 -1.38 -2.99 1.19
C TYR A 61 -2.57 -3.49 0.38
N LEU A 62 -3.06 -2.67 -0.55
CA LEU A 62 -4.16 -3.02 -1.46
C LEU A 62 -3.84 -4.25 -2.32
N ARG A 63 -2.60 -4.35 -2.81
CA ARG A 63 -2.14 -5.54 -3.54
C ARG A 63 -2.34 -6.81 -2.73
N ARG A 64 -1.92 -6.83 -1.46
CA ARG A 64 -2.07 -8.01 -0.60
C ARG A 64 -3.53 -8.39 -0.40
N LEU A 65 -4.40 -7.41 -0.17
CA LEU A 65 -5.83 -7.65 0.01
C LEU A 65 -6.46 -8.28 -1.23
N ILE A 66 -6.24 -7.69 -2.41
CA ILE A 66 -6.89 -8.17 -3.64
C ILE A 66 -6.31 -9.49 -4.14
N MET A 67 -5.00 -9.76 -3.92
CA MET A 67 -4.40 -11.04 -4.29
C MET A 67 -4.87 -12.17 -3.40
N ASP A 68 -5.01 -11.92 -2.11
CA ASP A 68 -5.57 -12.88 -1.14
C ASP A 68 -7.03 -13.24 -1.50
N ASP A 69 -7.85 -12.22 -1.79
CA ASP A 69 -9.22 -12.38 -2.26
C ASP A 69 -9.27 -13.16 -3.60
N PHE A 70 -8.42 -12.80 -4.57
CA PHE A 70 -8.36 -13.46 -5.87
C PHE A 70 -8.04 -14.95 -5.78
N LEU A 71 -7.02 -15.32 -4.99
CA LEU A 71 -6.68 -16.73 -4.78
C LEU A 71 -7.77 -17.48 -4.00
N THR A 72 -8.44 -16.81 -3.06
CA THR A 72 -9.57 -17.36 -2.31
C THR A 72 -10.76 -17.64 -3.23
N LEU A 73 -11.12 -16.72 -4.13
CA LEU A 73 -12.19 -16.90 -5.12
C LEU A 73 -11.88 -18.07 -6.08
N LEU A 74 -10.62 -18.25 -6.43
CA LEU A 74 -10.16 -19.36 -7.26
C LEU A 74 -10.07 -20.69 -6.50
N ASP A 75 -10.14 -20.69 -5.18
CA ASP A 75 -9.82 -21.84 -4.34
C ASP A 75 -8.46 -22.46 -4.74
N TYR A 76 -7.46 -21.59 -4.92
CA TYR A 76 -6.14 -21.94 -5.44
C TYR A 76 -5.07 -21.85 -4.36
N GLU A 77 -4.40 -22.96 -4.08
CA GLU A 77 -3.25 -23.02 -3.18
C GLU A 77 -1.95 -22.74 -3.93
N LEU A 78 -1.19 -21.77 -3.46
CA LEU A 78 0.02 -21.30 -4.13
C LEU A 78 1.29 -21.87 -3.48
N ASP A 79 1.97 -22.80 -4.15
CA ASP A 79 3.18 -23.47 -3.65
C ASP A 79 4.50 -22.83 -4.15
N SER A 80 4.45 -21.93 -5.13
CA SER A 80 5.65 -21.34 -5.74
C SER A 80 6.04 -20.03 -5.10
N LYS A 81 7.25 -19.94 -4.52
CA LYS A 81 7.80 -18.70 -3.97
C LYS A 81 7.93 -17.60 -5.03
N LYS A 82 8.32 -17.94 -6.26
CA LYS A 82 8.49 -16.95 -7.34
C LYS A 82 7.16 -16.38 -7.79
N VAL A 83 6.13 -17.24 -7.94
CA VAL A 83 4.76 -16.78 -8.25
C VAL A 83 4.17 -15.99 -7.09
N TYR A 84 4.45 -16.37 -5.83
CA TYR A 84 4.08 -15.57 -4.67
C TYR A 84 4.68 -14.15 -4.75
N HIS A 85 5.97 -14.03 -5.02
CA HIS A 85 6.61 -12.71 -5.19
C HIS A 85 5.99 -11.92 -6.35
N PHE A 86 5.69 -12.58 -7.46
CA PHE A 86 5.02 -11.95 -8.60
C PHE A 86 3.66 -11.37 -8.22
N LEU A 87 2.85 -12.10 -7.48
CA LEU A 87 1.51 -11.67 -7.08
C LEU A 87 1.55 -10.65 -5.94
N PHE A 88 2.24 -10.94 -4.85
CA PHE A 88 2.12 -10.21 -3.58
C PHE A 88 3.13 -9.11 -3.36
N THR A 89 4.35 -9.21 -3.92
CA THR A 89 5.42 -8.24 -3.64
C THR A 89 5.80 -7.34 -4.81
N GLY A 90 5.21 -7.55 -5.98
CA GLY A 90 5.53 -6.78 -7.19
C GLY A 90 6.60 -7.43 -8.08
N GLY A 91 6.94 -8.68 -7.79
CA GLY A 91 7.81 -9.51 -8.60
C GLY A 91 9.29 -9.40 -8.27
N ILE A 92 10.08 -10.19 -8.99
CA ILE A 92 11.54 -10.21 -8.94
C ILE A 92 12.06 -9.98 -10.36
N LEU A 93 12.99 -9.05 -10.50
CA LEU A 93 13.72 -8.82 -11.76
C LEU A 93 14.92 -9.78 -11.85
N GLU A 94 14.65 -11.04 -12.12
CA GLU A 94 15.69 -12.04 -12.42
C GLU A 94 15.58 -12.44 -13.89
N ALA A 95 16.69 -12.47 -14.62
CA ALA A 95 16.72 -13.01 -15.96
C ALA A 95 16.40 -14.51 -15.91
N LEU A 96 15.34 -14.94 -16.57
CA LEU A 96 14.96 -16.36 -16.66
C LEU A 96 16.02 -17.17 -17.41
N ASP A 97 16.67 -16.57 -18.43
CA ASP A 97 17.84 -17.08 -19.14
C ASP A 97 18.83 -15.92 -19.37
N PRO A 98 20.14 -16.10 -19.09
CA PRO A 98 21.15 -15.10 -19.44
C PRO A 98 21.18 -14.73 -20.94
N LYS A 99 20.63 -15.57 -21.82
CA LYS A 99 20.52 -15.32 -23.25
C LYS A 99 19.32 -14.45 -23.62
N ASP A 100 18.27 -14.41 -22.78
CA ASP A 100 17.03 -13.65 -23.01
C ASP A 100 17.10 -12.23 -22.46
N LYS A 101 18.29 -11.66 -22.29
CA LYS A 101 18.47 -10.29 -21.82
C LYS A 101 17.75 -9.30 -22.74
N GLY A 102 16.64 -8.77 -22.25
CA GLY A 102 15.88 -7.70 -22.92
C GLY A 102 14.78 -8.16 -23.89
N ALA A 103 14.56 -9.45 -24.11
CA ALA A 103 13.42 -9.92 -24.91
C ALA A 103 12.09 -9.65 -24.21
N ILE A 104 11.17 -8.93 -24.87
CA ILE A 104 9.83 -8.65 -24.36
C ILE A 104 8.85 -9.67 -24.94
N ASN A 105 8.24 -10.49 -24.07
CA ASN A 105 7.17 -11.39 -24.46
C ASN A 105 5.80 -10.70 -24.36
N LEU A 106 5.38 -10.05 -25.45
CA LEU A 106 4.11 -9.33 -25.53
C LEU A 106 2.89 -10.25 -25.34
N THR A 107 2.97 -11.49 -25.83
CA THR A 107 1.89 -12.48 -25.69
C THR A 107 1.67 -12.84 -24.23
N LEU A 108 2.74 -13.12 -23.49
CA LEU A 108 2.67 -13.40 -22.06
C LEU A 108 2.15 -12.20 -21.28
N LYS A 109 2.63 -10.99 -21.58
CA LYS A 109 2.13 -9.75 -20.94
C LYS A 109 0.63 -9.55 -21.17
N LYS A 110 0.15 -9.80 -22.39
CA LYS A 110 -1.27 -9.72 -22.71
C LYS A 110 -2.07 -10.75 -21.92
N LYS A 111 -1.62 -12.02 -21.92
CA LYS A 111 -2.26 -13.11 -21.17
C LYS A 111 -2.33 -12.83 -19.67
N ILE A 112 -1.25 -12.28 -19.07
CA ILE A 112 -1.22 -11.85 -17.66
C ILE A 112 -2.29 -10.78 -17.39
N ARG A 113 -2.38 -9.75 -18.24
CA ARG A 113 -3.36 -8.67 -18.06
C ARG A 113 -4.80 -9.14 -18.18
N GLU A 114 -5.04 -10.06 -19.10
CA GLU A 114 -6.37 -10.62 -19.34
C GLU A 114 -6.79 -11.55 -18.21
N LEU A 115 -5.94 -12.49 -17.79
CA LEU A 115 -6.30 -13.55 -16.85
C LEU A 115 -6.12 -13.15 -15.37
N ILE A 116 -5.30 -12.14 -15.08
CA ILE A 116 -5.05 -11.70 -13.71
C ILE A 116 -5.36 -10.19 -13.60
N PRO A 117 -6.65 -9.80 -13.56
CA PRO A 117 -7.05 -8.38 -13.46
C PRO A 117 -6.37 -7.62 -12.32
N PRO A 118 -6.16 -8.21 -11.11
CA PRO A 118 -5.39 -7.54 -10.07
C PRO A 118 -3.98 -7.13 -10.51
N ILE A 119 -3.25 -7.97 -11.26
CA ILE A 119 -1.91 -7.62 -11.79
C ILE A 119 -2.01 -6.54 -12.85
N SER A 120 -3.04 -6.53 -13.69
CA SER A 120 -3.24 -5.43 -14.64
C SER A 120 -3.39 -4.09 -13.94
N LEU A 121 -4.04 -4.04 -12.78
CA LEU A 121 -4.17 -2.82 -11.98
C LEU A 121 -2.87 -2.43 -11.28
N VAL A 122 -2.34 -3.32 -10.45
CA VAL A 122 -1.21 -2.96 -9.57
C VAL A 122 0.15 -3.18 -10.22
N GLY A 123 0.21 -3.83 -11.38
CA GLY A 123 1.45 -4.18 -12.07
C GLY A 123 2.32 -5.19 -11.33
N SER A 124 3.30 -5.75 -11.99
CA SER A 124 4.31 -6.61 -11.39
C SER A 124 5.50 -6.79 -12.33
N ALA A 125 6.58 -7.37 -11.84
CA ALA A 125 7.74 -7.75 -12.63
C ALA A 125 7.86 -9.28 -12.70
N LEU A 126 8.15 -9.78 -13.91
CA LEU A 126 8.22 -11.18 -14.25
C LEU A 126 9.52 -11.46 -15.00
N GLY A 127 10.57 -11.87 -14.30
CA GLY A 127 11.87 -11.95 -14.92
C GLY A 127 12.24 -10.61 -15.54
N ASN A 128 12.52 -10.59 -16.85
CA ASN A 128 12.81 -9.35 -17.60
C ASN A 128 11.55 -8.57 -18.03
N GLN A 129 10.35 -9.07 -17.72
CA GLN A 129 9.09 -8.48 -18.15
C GLN A 129 8.50 -7.58 -17.06
N MET A 130 8.34 -6.30 -17.34
CA MET A 130 7.55 -5.40 -16.51
C MET A 130 6.12 -5.34 -17.02
N VAL A 131 5.15 -5.65 -16.17
CA VAL A 131 3.74 -5.37 -16.37
C VAL A 131 3.40 -4.10 -15.62
N GLN A 132 3.37 -2.98 -16.33
CA GLN A 132 3.02 -1.70 -15.73
C GLN A 132 1.56 -1.71 -15.27
N GLY A 133 1.29 -1.30 -14.03
CA GLY A 133 -0.06 -1.19 -13.52
C GLY A 133 -0.82 -0.01 -14.09
N LYS A 134 -2.13 -0.17 -14.25
CA LYS A 134 -3.07 0.87 -14.71
C LYS A 134 -3.60 1.71 -13.56
N LEU A 135 -3.45 1.26 -12.32
CA LEU A 135 -3.78 2.00 -11.11
C LEU A 135 -2.57 2.83 -10.67
N LYS A 136 -2.74 4.15 -10.60
CA LYS A 136 -1.83 5.05 -9.90
C LYS A 136 -2.41 5.36 -8.52
N VAL A 137 -1.55 5.29 -7.54
CA VAL A 137 -1.88 5.58 -6.15
C VAL A 137 -1.06 6.79 -5.74
N GLY A 138 -1.72 7.90 -5.46
CA GLY A 138 -1.10 9.13 -5.02
C GLY A 138 -0.42 9.00 -3.66
N MET A 139 0.29 10.01 -3.27
CA MET A 139 0.70 10.15 -1.87
C MET A 139 -0.51 10.56 -1.03
N ALA A 140 -0.56 10.14 0.22
CA ALA A 140 -1.51 10.72 1.14
C ALA A 140 -0.82 11.88 1.85
N ASP A 141 -1.16 13.09 1.39
CA ASP A 141 -0.61 14.34 1.90
C ASP A 141 -1.35 14.75 3.16
N ILE A 142 -0.59 15.06 4.21
CA ILE A 142 -1.15 15.50 5.47
C ILE A 142 -1.79 16.89 5.32
N VAL A 143 -2.99 17.03 5.88
CA VAL A 143 -3.68 18.32 5.96
C VAL A 143 -3.22 19.04 7.22
N CYS A 144 -2.41 20.09 7.06
CA CYS A 144 -1.85 20.88 8.15
C CYS A 144 -1.66 22.34 7.72
N ALA A 145 -1.28 23.20 8.65
CA ALA A 145 -1.08 24.63 8.39
C ALA A 145 -0.02 24.87 7.31
N GLU A 146 1.04 24.07 7.31
CA GLU A 146 2.17 24.17 6.39
C GLU A 146 1.80 23.80 4.94
N THR A 147 0.78 22.96 4.73
CA THR A 147 0.37 22.48 3.40
C THR A 147 -0.80 23.26 2.78
N LYS A 148 -1.38 24.23 3.49
CA LYS A 148 -2.54 25.01 3.05
C LYS A 148 -2.35 25.71 1.71
N HIS A 149 -1.17 26.19 1.40
CA HIS A 149 -0.90 26.96 0.19
C HIS A 149 -1.11 26.16 -1.11
N TYR A 150 -1.07 24.82 -1.04
CA TYR A 150 -1.36 23.95 -2.17
C TYR A 150 -2.53 22.99 -1.94
N LEU A 151 -3.01 22.83 -0.69
CA LEU A 151 -4.21 22.05 -0.34
C LEU A 151 -5.39 22.98 -0.02
N THR A 152 -5.86 23.72 -1.01
CA THR A 152 -6.82 24.82 -0.86
C THR A 152 -8.20 24.41 -0.36
N ASP A 153 -8.56 23.12 -0.44
CA ASP A 153 -9.87 22.61 0.04
C ASP A 153 -9.97 22.53 1.58
N TYR A 154 -8.92 22.93 2.31
CA TYR A 154 -8.79 22.74 3.77
C TYR A 154 -8.41 24.02 4.53
N ASP A 155 -8.87 25.17 4.07
CA ASP A 155 -8.51 26.49 4.63
C ASP A 155 -8.77 26.64 6.13
N ASP A 156 -9.79 25.95 6.67
CA ASP A 156 -10.17 26.01 8.09
C ASP A 156 -9.28 25.15 9.02
N TYR A 157 -8.36 24.35 8.46
CA TYR A 157 -7.55 23.42 9.25
C TYR A 157 -6.22 24.09 9.65
N ASN A 158 -6.04 24.37 10.95
CA ASN A 158 -4.95 25.21 11.46
C ASN A 158 -3.91 24.49 12.32
N PHE A 159 -3.93 23.17 12.42
CA PHE A 159 -2.91 22.44 13.16
C PHE A 159 -1.60 22.40 12.40
N SER A 160 -0.49 22.73 13.05
CA SER A 160 0.85 22.53 12.49
C SER A 160 1.17 21.03 12.39
N ALA A 161 1.93 20.64 11.37
CA ALA A 161 2.45 19.28 11.20
C ALA A 161 3.20 18.79 12.45
N TYR A 162 3.89 19.69 13.16
CA TYR A 162 4.57 19.41 14.42
C TYR A 162 3.58 18.92 15.50
N ASN A 163 2.42 19.58 15.62
CA ASN A 163 1.39 19.21 16.60
C ASN A 163 0.69 17.88 16.27
N LEU A 164 0.80 17.42 15.02
CA LEU A 164 0.21 16.15 14.58
C LEU A 164 1.14 14.95 14.79
N LYS A 165 2.39 15.20 15.20
CA LYS A 165 3.33 14.14 15.59
C LYS A 165 3.13 13.75 17.05
N GLY A 166 3.26 12.47 17.34
CA GLY A 166 3.29 11.90 18.67
C GLY A 166 4.40 10.85 18.77
N SER A 167 4.73 10.44 19.97
CA SER A 167 5.64 9.33 20.22
C SER A 167 4.95 8.27 21.06
N ASP A 168 5.33 7.03 20.83
CA ASP A 168 4.88 5.90 21.63
C ASP A 168 6.03 4.90 21.79
N PHE A 169 5.85 3.92 22.66
CA PHE A 169 6.88 2.92 22.90
C PHE A 169 6.27 1.52 22.95
N GLY A 170 7.10 0.55 22.61
CA GLY A 170 6.77 -0.86 22.80
C GLY A 170 7.83 -1.54 23.65
N THR A 171 7.42 -2.58 24.34
CA THR A 171 8.33 -3.42 25.12
C THR A 171 8.31 -4.82 24.55
N ARG A 172 9.49 -5.42 24.41
CA ARG A 172 9.63 -6.85 24.18
C ARG A 172 10.23 -7.44 25.46
N LEU A 173 9.52 -8.40 26.03
CA LEU A 173 10.10 -9.29 27.02
C LEU A 173 10.81 -10.39 26.25
N ASP A 174 12.06 -10.68 26.63
CA ASP A 174 12.75 -11.86 26.15
C ASP A 174 12.02 -13.07 26.72
N ASP A 175 11.35 -13.83 25.84
CA ASP A 175 10.65 -15.03 26.25
C ASP A 175 11.66 -16.04 26.83
N LEU A 176 11.34 -16.47 28.02
CA LEU A 176 11.91 -17.49 28.86
C LEU A 176 12.87 -18.45 28.12
N LYS A 177 14.17 -18.27 28.32
CA LYS A 177 15.09 -19.39 28.33
C LYS A 177 14.80 -20.23 29.56
N GLU A 178 14.56 -21.51 29.37
CA GLU A 178 14.23 -22.47 30.43
C GLU A 178 15.33 -22.59 31.51
N GLU A 179 16.53 -22.10 31.25
CA GLU A 179 17.67 -22.06 32.20
C GLU A 179 18.22 -20.64 32.24
N ARG A 180 17.86 -19.89 33.28
CA ARG A 180 18.57 -18.66 33.65
C ARG A 180 19.44 -18.94 34.85
N ASP A 181 20.72 -18.55 34.75
CA ASP A 181 21.52 -18.37 35.96
C ASP A 181 20.92 -17.28 36.82
N ASP A 182 20.87 -17.45 38.12
CA ASP A 182 20.20 -16.57 39.07
C ASP A 182 20.62 -15.08 39.02
N ASP A 183 21.69 -14.76 38.31
CA ASP A 183 22.22 -13.40 38.11
C ASP A 183 21.85 -12.73 36.76
N GLU A 184 21.16 -13.40 35.84
CA GLU A 184 20.72 -12.78 34.57
C GLU A 184 19.37 -12.06 34.75
N GLN A 185 19.40 -10.74 34.83
CA GLN A 185 18.20 -9.91 34.76
C GLN A 185 17.55 -10.05 33.37
N ALA A 186 16.23 -10.25 33.35
CA ALA A 186 15.45 -10.23 32.11
C ALA A 186 15.62 -8.87 31.40
N HIS A 187 16.32 -8.85 30.28
CA HIS A 187 16.47 -7.63 29.49
C HIS A 187 15.16 -7.30 28.80
N GLN A 188 14.42 -6.34 29.36
CA GLN A 188 13.27 -5.75 28.70
C GLN A 188 13.79 -4.78 27.63
N MET A 189 13.66 -5.16 26.35
CA MET A 189 13.96 -4.25 25.26
C MET A 189 12.82 -3.26 25.11
N LYS A 190 13.09 -1.98 25.42
CA LYS A 190 12.20 -0.86 25.13
C LYS A 190 12.62 -0.24 23.79
N TYR A 191 11.66 -0.07 22.88
CA TYR A 191 11.87 0.65 21.64
C TYR A 191 10.83 1.76 21.52
N GLU A 192 11.25 2.90 21.02
CA GLU A 192 10.40 4.08 20.80
C GLU A 192 10.13 4.26 19.31
N PHE A 193 9.00 4.87 19.00
CA PHE A 193 8.64 5.18 17.62
C PHE A 193 7.70 6.39 17.55
N GLU A 194 7.89 7.18 16.51
CA GLU A 194 6.99 8.30 16.22
C GLU A 194 5.70 7.80 15.59
N THR A 195 4.64 8.58 15.78
CA THR A 195 3.31 8.33 15.20
C THR A 195 2.68 9.64 14.75
N LEU A 196 1.73 9.55 13.84
CA LEU A 196 0.75 10.60 13.62
C LEU A 196 -0.45 10.36 14.53
N ILE A 197 -0.93 11.40 15.22
CA ILE A 197 -1.97 11.29 16.23
C ILE A 197 -3.34 10.99 15.62
N ARG A 198 -4.29 10.54 16.47
CA ARG A 198 -5.69 10.37 16.08
C ARG A 198 -6.30 11.69 15.64
N GLY A 199 -7.17 11.63 14.62
CA GLY A 199 -7.81 12.80 14.04
C GLY A 199 -6.99 13.46 12.94
N THR A 200 -5.73 13.06 12.72
CA THR A 200 -4.93 13.54 11.58
C THR A 200 -5.66 13.22 10.28
N LYS A 201 -5.77 14.22 9.41
CA LYS A 201 -6.41 14.11 8.11
C LYS A 201 -5.37 14.09 6.99
N PHE A 202 -5.69 13.36 5.93
CA PHE A 202 -4.90 13.31 4.71
C PHE A 202 -5.82 13.46 3.51
N THR A 203 -5.33 14.13 2.48
CA THR A 203 -5.92 14.06 1.14
C THR A 203 -5.18 13.04 0.30
N HIS A 204 -5.90 12.35 -0.57
CA HIS A 204 -5.32 11.29 -1.39
C HIS A 204 -6.14 11.09 -2.66
N GLU A 205 -5.49 10.62 -3.74
CA GLU A 205 -6.19 10.26 -4.97
C GLU A 205 -5.76 8.89 -5.53
N PHE A 206 -6.72 8.24 -6.19
CA PHE A 206 -6.50 7.13 -7.09
C PHE A 206 -6.75 7.57 -8.53
N ILE A 207 -5.94 7.05 -9.47
CA ILE A 207 -6.15 7.29 -10.90
C ILE A 207 -6.14 5.94 -11.62
N LEU A 208 -7.20 5.67 -12.38
CA LEU A 208 -7.29 4.53 -13.27
C LEU A 208 -7.04 5.01 -14.71
N GLU A 209 -6.09 4.40 -15.41
CA GLU A 209 -5.74 4.75 -16.77
C GLU A 209 -6.06 3.60 -17.71
N ASP A 210 -6.93 3.86 -18.67
CA ASP A 210 -7.29 2.94 -19.77
C ASP A 210 -7.74 1.55 -19.26
N CYS A 211 -8.56 1.55 -18.20
CA CYS A 211 -9.12 0.34 -17.60
C CYS A 211 -10.38 -0.11 -18.33
N ASN A 212 -10.51 -1.41 -18.58
CA ASN A 212 -11.77 -2.03 -18.99
C ASN A 212 -12.72 -2.20 -17.79
N ASP A 213 -13.95 -2.68 -18.04
CA ASP A 213 -14.98 -2.76 -17.00
C ASP A 213 -14.62 -3.79 -15.91
N VAL A 214 -14.00 -4.91 -16.25
CA VAL A 214 -13.50 -5.91 -15.28
C VAL A 214 -12.41 -5.31 -14.38
N GLU A 215 -11.50 -4.50 -14.93
CA GLU A 215 -10.45 -3.83 -14.17
C GLU A 215 -11.01 -2.73 -13.26
N LYS A 216 -11.99 -1.94 -13.72
CA LYS A 216 -12.70 -0.95 -12.90
C LYS A 216 -13.43 -1.64 -11.74
N SER A 217 -14.10 -2.75 -12.03
CA SER A 217 -14.79 -3.59 -11.06
C SER A 217 -13.83 -4.25 -10.06
N CYS A 218 -12.67 -4.72 -10.51
CA CYS A 218 -11.59 -5.22 -9.66
C CYS A 218 -11.05 -4.13 -8.70
N PHE A 219 -10.90 -2.89 -9.18
CA PHE A 219 -10.54 -1.76 -8.31
C PHE A 219 -11.61 -1.50 -7.26
N ARG A 220 -12.89 -1.57 -7.63
CA ARG A 220 -13.99 -1.46 -6.67
C ARG A 220 -13.91 -2.54 -5.59
N ARG A 221 -13.70 -3.81 -5.96
CA ARG A 221 -13.50 -4.92 -5.02
C ARG A 221 -12.32 -4.67 -4.09
N MET A 222 -11.19 -4.24 -4.63
CA MET A 222 -10.00 -3.87 -3.86
C MET A 222 -10.32 -2.80 -2.80
N PHE A 223 -11.13 -1.81 -3.14
CA PHE A 223 -11.53 -0.74 -2.23
C PHE A 223 -12.49 -1.25 -1.13
N GLU A 224 -13.43 -2.14 -1.43
CA GLU A 224 -14.30 -2.76 -0.43
C GLU A 224 -13.48 -3.58 0.59
N LEU A 225 -12.52 -4.37 0.13
CA LEU A 225 -11.61 -5.09 1.02
C LEU A 225 -10.82 -4.14 1.93
N TRP A 226 -10.45 -2.96 1.41
CA TRP A 226 -9.81 -1.94 2.25
C TRP A 226 -10.76 -1.33 3.28
N LYS A 227 -12.03 -1.14 2.95
CA LYS A 227 -13.04 -0.70 3.93
C LYS A 227 -13.26 -1.72 5.06
N GLU A 228 -13.21 -3.01 4.75
CA GLU A 228 -13.29 -4.08 5.73
C GLU A 228 -12.07 -4.11 6.67
N ARG A 229 -10.88 -3.83 6.13
CA ARG A 229 -9.61 -3.79 6.86
C ARG A 229 -8.92 -2.44 6.67
N PRO A 230 -9.44 -1.35 7.27
CA PRO A 230 -9.03 0.02 6.95
C PRO A 230 -7.77 0.43 7.71
N TYR A 231 -6.63 -0.11 7.33
CA TYR A 231 -5.35 0.17 7.97
C TYR A 231 -4.35 0.83 7.02
N LEU A 232 -3.51 1.70 7.58
CA LEU A 232 -2.36 2.35 6.94
C LEU A 232 -1.14 2.25 7.83
N GLY A 233 0.04 2.12 7.21
CA GLY A 233 1.31 2.03 7.92
C GLY A 233 1.54 0.68 8.58
N GLY A 234 2.44 0.65 9.54
CA GLY A 234 2.83 -0.54 10.30
C GLY A 234 2.07 -0.72 11.60
N LYS A 235 2.36 -1.83 12.29
CA LYS A 235 1.87 -2.13 13.65
C LYS A 235 0.34 -2.29 13.76
N SER A 236 -0.36 -2.66 12.68
CA SER A 236 -1.81 -2.85 12.69
C SER A 236 -2.27 -3.94 13.67
N SER A 237 -1.47 -4.98 13.86
CA SER A 237 -1.74 -6.05 14.86
C SER A 237 -1.73 -5.56 16.31
N THR A 238 -1.15 -4.39 16.56
CA THR A 238 -1.08 -3.77 17.90
C THR A 238 -1.95 -2.52 18.00
N GLY A 239 -2.90 -2.33 17.06
CA GLY A 239 -3.94 -1.30 17.14
C GLY A 239 -3.60 0.02 16.45
N TYR A 240 -2.47 0.11 15.75
CA TYR A 240 -2.08 1.30 14.98
C TYR A 240 -2.63 1.29 13.57
N GLY A 241 -2.74 2.46 12.99
CA GLY A 241 -3.00 2.64 11.56
C GLY A 241 -4.46 2.52 11.13
N LYS A 242 -5.43 2.40 12.05
CA LYS A 242 -6.84 2.37 11.68
C LYS A 242 -7.28 3.73 11.14
N VAL A 243 -7.94 3.74 9.97
CA VAL A 243 -8.38 4.96 9.29
C VAL A 243 -9.84 4.89 8.88
N LYS A 244 -10.47 6.07 8.76
CA LYS A 244 -11.72 6.24 8.04
C LYS A 244 -11.40 6.62 6.61
N LEU A 245 -12.03 5.93 5.65
CA LEU A 245 -11.91 6.17 4.22
C LEU A 245 -13.14 6.95 3.75
N ASP A 246 -12.92 8.03 3.01
CA ASP A 246 -13.98 8.86 2.44
C ASP A 246 -13.67 9.15 0.96
N TYR A 247 -14.24 8.33 0.07
CA TYR A 247 -14.10 8.41 -1.40
C TYR A 247 -15.48 8.23 -2.04
N PRO A 248 -16.30 9.26 -2.05
CA PRO A 248 -17.69 9.15 -2.49
C PRO A 248 -17.84 8.68 -3.93
N GLU A 249 -16.94 9.09 -4.83
CA GLU A 249 -17.01 8.77 -6.26
C GLU A 249 -16.77 7.29 -6.56
N ILE A 250 -16.00 6.57 -5.73
CA ILE A 250 -15.78 5.13 -5.91
C ILE A 250 -17.07 4.33 -5.75
N ASN A 251 -18.04 4.85 -5.02
CA ASN A 251 -19.33 4.19 -4.81
C ASN A 251 -20.18 4.06 -6.09
N SER A 252 -19.82 4.77 -7.16
CA SER A 252 -20.47 4.63 -8.48
C SER A 252 -20.04 3.39 -9.24
N LEU A 253 -18.95 2.74 -8.84
CA LEU A 253 -18.46 1.49 -9.42
C LEU A 253 -19.11 0.29 -8.71
N SER A 254 -19.27 -0.84 -9.44
CA SER A 254 -19.66 -2.14 -8.90
C SER A 254 -18.48 -3.13 -8.99
N ASP A 255 -18.43 -4.13 -8.10
CA ASP A 255 -17.48 -5.25 -8.15
C ASP A 255 -18.06 -6.51 -8.81
N ASP A 256 -19.29 -6.47 -9.32
CA ASP A 256 -19.98 -7.62 -9.92
C ASP A 256 -19.26 -8.19 -11.15
N ASP A 257 -18.79 -7.33 -12.06
CA ASP A 257 -18.12 -7.77 -13.29
C ASP A 257 -16.82 -8.51 -13.00
N TYR A 258 -16.07 -8.10 -11.99
CA TYR A 258 -14.87 -8.80 -11.56
C TYR A 258 -15.18 -10.16 -10.95
N LEU A 259 -16.15 -10.22 -10.03
CA LEU A 259 -16.54 -11.45 -9.36
C LEU A 259 -17.06 -12.47 -10.38
N LYS A 260 -17.93 -12.04 -11.29
CA LYS A 260 -18.44 -12.86 -12.39
C LYS A 260 -17.32 -13.33 -13.33
N TYR A 261 -16.40 -12.44 -13.70
CA TYR A 261 -15.25 -12.78 -14.55
C TYR A 261 -14.38 -13.86 -13.93
N VAL A 262 -14.05 -13.75 -12.64
CA VAL A 262 -13.23 -14.75 -11.94
C VAL A 262 -13.94 -16.09 -11.86
N ASP A 263 -15.26 -16.12 -11.58
CA ASP A 263 -16.05 -17.34 -11.50
C ASP A 263 -16.14 -18.05 -12.86
N GLU A 264 -16.48 -17.31 -13.92
CA GLU A 264 -16.62 -17.85 -15.28
C GLU A 264 -15.29 -18.36 -15.88
N ASN A 265 -14.16 -17.80 -15.47
CA ASN A 265 -12.83 -18.12 -16.00
C ASN A 265 -11.95 -18.89 -15.01
N LYS A 266 -12.50 -19.39 -13.90
CA LYS A 266 -11.77 -20.02 -12.81
C LYS A 266 -10.77 -21.09 -13.29
N GLU A 267 -11.24 -22.05 -14.08
CA GLU A 267 -10.41 -23.15 -14.60
C GLU A 267 -9.27 -22.64 -15.51
N LEU A 268 -9.58 -21.69 -16.38
CA LEU A 268 -8.59 -21.09 -17.28
C LEU A 268 -7.51 -20.34 -16.52
N ILE A 269 -7.89 -19.58 -15.47
CA ILE A 269 -6.98 -18.83 -14.63
C ILE A 269 -6.09 -19.78 -13.82
N CYS A 270 -6.65 -20.82 -13.20
CA CYS A 270 -5.88 -21.82 -12.44
C CYS A 270 -4.85 -22.52 -13.33
N ASN A 271 -5.25 -22.97 -14.53
CA ASN A 271 -4.34 -23.57 -15.50
C ASN A 271 -3.21 -22.62 -15.89
N PHE A 272 -3.51 -21.32 -16.01
CA PHE A 272 -2.48 -20.32 -16.30
C PHE A 272 -1.52 -20.08 -15.13
N LEU A 273 -2.01 -20.08 -13.89
CA LEU A 273 -1.15 -20.01 -12.71
C LEU A 273 -0.21 -21.22 -12.64
N ASP A 274 -0.71 -22.43 -12.96
CA ASP A 274 0.11 -23.64 -13.07
C ASP A 274 1.17 -23.56 -14.17
N GLU A 275 0.85 -22.93 -15.32
CA GLU A 275 1.83 -22.66 -16.38
C GLU A 275 2.94 -21.73 -15.83
N LEU A 276 2.58 -20.65 -15.12
CA LEU A 276 3.55 -19.74 -14.50
C LEU A 276 4.44 -20.46 -13.49
N VAL A 277 3.88 -21.33 -12.66
CA VAL A 277 4.67 -22.15 -11.71
C VAL A 277 5.66 -23.05 -12.44
N LYS A 278 5.28 -23.64 -13.59
CA LYS A 278 6.17 -24.51 -14.40
C LYS A 278 7.29 -23.73 -15.09
N ILE A 279 7.00 -22.53 -15.60
CA ILE A 279 7.99 -21.65 -16.24
C ILE A 279 9.05 -21.20 -15.24
N TRP A 280 8.71 -21.14 -13.95
CA TRP A 280 9.55 -20.60 -12.89
C TRP A 280 10.05 -21.61 -11.85
N LYS A 281 10.07 -22.86 -12.19
CA LYS A 281 10.73 -23.88 -11.36
C LYS A 281 12.26 -23.72 -11.32
#